data_479241cea36706d2485deafe3ed52d00
#
_entry.id   479241cea36706d2485deafe3ed52d00
#
_cell.length_a   1.000
_cell.length_b   1.000
_cell.length_c   1.000
_cell.angle_alpha   90.00
_cell.angle_beta   90.00
_cell.angle_gamma   90.00
#
_symmetry.space_group_name_H-M   'P 1'
#
loop_
_entity.id
_entity.type
_entity.pdbx_description
1 polymer ?
#
loop_
_entity_poly.entity_id
_entity_poly.type
_entity_poly.pdbx_seq_one_letter_code
_entity_poly.pdbx_strand_id
1 'polypeptide(L)'
;MKKNFQELSIMSKKGYQMSKKTTHPSRETEAQRHQLTEDILGFIEDGVDAELPGFNDYALRLFALHYDSNQLFREFCDAKKVRPGDIDRWEDIPMVYNDVFKTHIVASFPLEKAVMAGLTGGTTSLTQRGRIFRDEDGKRLVFAANRVMTGAYLFPDFEAGKRCRILILAPSPELAPSMGMAIGMDQTRQAFGTPDSMFLLGKTGIDINGLLKALRESEASGVPVALIGATSAYVYFFQACRRKKMSFCLPPGSRVCDGGGYRGRFGAVSREDYYGMVEEILGIPESHCVNVLGEAETATNLFDDALRRHVFGLPPRKRTRPVPPWSRVLALSIDDLKPLPEGKIGLLAHWDLANVPTVLAVITDNLGYTTDGGRNCEMVGRAKIENGKVSPLPDEQPINPMGDSMIFRMLETYVNFSIDFKMLMARDPKVAPSVREEIEARPGSVASCPQVVDEILVSQFEAEASRLRDESLKAFKDQKERPMDWYKSMADEQKLADHPAGLKSEQQDLKKKKLGKSR
;
A
#
# COMPACT_ATOMS: atom_id res chain seq x y z
N MET A 1 4.21 -21.99 -19.66
CA MET A 1 4.38 -20.54 -19.49
C MET A 1 3.71 -19.71 -20.58
N LYS A 2 4.13 -19.77 -21.86
CA LYS A 2 3.44 -19.03 -22.93
C LYS A 2 1.92 -19.24 -22.97
N LYS A 3 1.41 -20.41 -22.58
CA LYS A 3 -0.02 -20.72 -22.57
C LYS A 3 -0.80 -19.99 -21.47
N ASN A 4 -0.30 -19.96 -20.23
CA ASN A 4 -1.01 -19.32 -19.11
C ASN A 4 -1.06 -17.79 -19.21
N PHE A 5 0.00 -17.17 -19.73
CA PHE A 5 0.05 -15.73 -19.96
C PHE A 5 -0.65 -15.31 -21.25
N GLN A 6 -0.65 -16.16 -22.29
CA GLN A 6 -1.48 -15.91 -23.46
C GLN A 6 -2.97 -15.95 -23.12
N GLU A 7 -3.40 -16.76 -22.16
CA GLU A 7 -4.81 -16.82 -21.74
C GLU A 7 -5.26 -15.56 -21.02
N LEU A 8 -4.42 -14.96 -20.17
CA LEU A 8 -4.68 -13.63 -19.58
C LEU A 8 -4.57 -12.49 -20.61
N SER A 9 -3.60 -12.57 -21.53
CA SER A 9 -3.46 -11.65 -22.67
C SER A 9 -4.55 -11.86 -23.74
N ILE A 10 -5.16 -13.04 -23.82
CA ILE A 10 -6.29 -13.35 -24.71
C ILE A 10 -7.57 -12.72 -24.16
N MET A 11 -7.76 -12.62 -22.83
CA MET A 11 -8.86 -11.85 -22.22
C MET A 11 -8.72 -10.35 -22.52
N SER A 12 -7.51 -9.82 -22.59
CA SER A 12 -7.20 -8.44 -23.01
C SER A 12 -7.34 -8.18 -24.52
N LYS A 13 -7.10 -9.18 -25.37
CA LYS A 13 -7.02 -9.01 -26.85
C LYS A 13 -8.23 -9.49 -27.63
N LYS A 14 -9.05 -10.37 -27.09
CA LYS A 14 -10.34 -10.71 -27.69
C LYS A 14 -11.39 -9.84 -27.03
N GLY A 15 -11.96 -8.90 -27.79
CA GLY A 15 -13.19 -8.21 -27.43
C GLY A 15 -14.27 -9.25 -27.16
N TYR A 16 -14.32 -9.73 -25.92
CA TYR A 16 -15.27 -10.72 -25.47
C TYR A 16 -16.65 -10.08 -25.46
N GLN A 17 -17.55 -10.56 -26.30
CA GLN A 17 -18.97 -10.21 -26.19
C GLN A 17 -19.49 -10.82 -24.88
N MET A 18 -19.55 -9.99 -23.85
CA MET A 18 -20.07 -10.39 -22.54
C MET A 18 -21.57 -10.68 -22.59
N SER A 19 -21.95 -11.76 -21.97
CA SER A 19 -23.34 -12.11 -21.70
C SER A 19 -24.07 -11.01 -20.92
N LYS A 20 -25.25 -10.62 -21.37
CA LYS A 20 -26.02 -9.47 -20.90
C LYS A 20 -26.76 -9.66 -19.56
N LYS A 21 -26.27 -10.47 -18.61
CA LYS A 21 -26.90 -10.63 -17.30
C LYS A 21 -25.97 -10.22 -16.19
N THR A 22 -26.08 -9.00 -15.69
CA THR A 22 -25.66 -8.64 -14.33
C THR A 22 -26.56 -9.41 -13.37
N THR A 23 -26.10 -10.53 -12.84
CA THR A 23 -26.78 -11.19 -11.74
C THR A 23 -26.38 -10.46 -10.46
N HIS A 24 -27.30 -9.67 -9.90
CA HIS A 24 -27.19 -9.29 -8.48
C HIS A 24 -27.06 -10.58 -7.66
N PRO A 25 -26.17 -10.63 -6.67
CA PRO A 25 -26.09 -11.79 -5.79
C PRO A 25 -27.48 -12.06 -5.19
N SER A 26 -27.83 -13.33 -5.09
CA SER A 26 -29.10 -13.72 -4.48
C SER A 26 -29.09 -13.29 -2.99
N ARG A 27 -30.28 -13.18 -2.39
CA ARG A 27 -30.40 -12.92 -0.93
C ARG A 27 -29.65 -13.98 -0.10
N GLU A 28 -29.62 -15.20 -0.59
CA GLU A 28 -28.91 -16.31 0.02
C GLU A 28 -27.39 -16.08 -0.04
N THR A 29 -26.86 -15.64 -1.17
CA THR A 29 -25.44 -15.29 -1.34
C THR A 29 -25.03 -14.11 -0.43
N GLU A 30 -25.89 -13.11 -0.26
CA GLU A 30 -25.63 -11.99 0.66
C GLU A 30 -25.59 -12.45 2.13
N ALA A 31 -26.53 -13.34 2.53
CA ALA A 31 -26.55 -13.89 3.88
C ALA A 31 -25.32 -14.77 4.17
N GLN A 32 -24.94 -15.62 3.21
CA GLN A 32 -23.72 -16.44 3.31
C GLN A 32 -22.47 -15.57 3.41
N ARG A 33 -22.39 -14.50 2.61
CA ARG A 33 -21.29 -13.55 2.66
C ARG A 33 -21.20 -12.86 4.03
N HIS A 34 -22.33 -12.41 4.56
CA HIS A 34 -22.36 -11.77 5.88
C HIS A 34 -21.91 -12.73 6.98
N GLN A 35 -22.44 -13.97 7.00
CA GLN A 35 -22.03 -14.97 7.99
C GLN A 35 -20.53 -15.27 7.89
N LEU A 36 -20.00 -15.45 6.67
CA LEU A 36 -18.57 -15.68 6.47
C LEU A 36 -17.73 -14.50 6.93
N THR A 37 -18.20 -13.27 6.72
CA THR A 37 -17.55 -12.06 7.22
C THR A 37 -17.48 -12.04 8.74
N GLU A 38 -18.59 -12.36 9.45
CA GLU A 38 -18.61 -12.39 10.91
C GLU A 38 -17.69 -13.51 11.46
N ASP A 39 -17.70 -14.69 10.83
CA ASP A 39 -16.81 -15.79 11.20
C ASP A 39 -15.31 -15.35 11.09
N ILE A 40 -14.95 -14.72 9.96
CA ILE A 40 -13.57 -14.25 9.72
C ILE A 40 -13.21 -13.12 10.69
N LEU A 41 -14.12 -12.20 10.99
CA LEU A 41 -13.91 -11.17 12.01
C LEU A 41 -13.60 -11.80 13.37
N GLY A 42 -14.37 -12.82 13.77
CA GLY A 42 -14.09 -13.57 15.00
C GLY A 42 -12.67 -14.11 15.04
N PHE A 43 -12.19 -14.74 13.96
CA PHE A 43 -10.81 -15.25 13.90
C PHE A 43 -9.76 -14.16 14.00
N ILE A 44 -9.99 -13.02 13.35
CA ILE A 44 -9.07 -11.90 13.45
C ILE A 44 -9.01 -11.40 14.91
N GLU A 45 -10.16 -11.31 15.57
CA GLU A 45 -10.26 -10.85 16.96
C GLU A 45 -9.62 -11.84 17.98
N ASP A 46 -9.60 -13.15 17.68
CA ASP A 46 -8.89 -14.16 18.47
C ASP A 46 -7.37 -13.93 18.50
N GLY A 47 -6.84 -13.14 17.55
CA GLY A 47 -5.47 -12.64 17.54
C GLY A 47 -4.49 -13.48 16.74
N VAL A 48 -3.22 -13.01 16.73
CA VAL A 48 -2.15 -13.57 15.88
C VAL A 48 -1.61 -14.91 16.38
N ASP A 49 -1.83 -15.24 17.63
CA ASP A 49 -1.37 -16.49 18.25
C ASP A 49 -2.45 -17.58 18.26
N ALA A 50 -3.66 -17.26 17.78
CA ALA A 50 -4.74 -18.22 17.70
C ALA A 50 -4.44 -19.33 16.67
N GLU A 51 -4.87 -20.55 16.96
CA GLU A 51 -4.92 -21.59 15.96
C GLU A 51 -6.19 -21.47 15.12
N LEU A 52 -6.04 -21.56 13.79
CA LEU A 52 -7.18 -21.58 12.87
C LEU A 52 -7.28 -22.97 12.21
N PRO A 53 -7.90 -23.96 12.87
CA PRO A 53 -7.95 -25.34 12.35
C PRO A 53 -8.78 -25.46 11.06
N GLY A 54 -9.56 -24.46 10.69
CA GLY A 54 -10.47 -24.49 9.55
C GLY A 54 -10.07 -23.59 8.37
N PHE A 55 -8.82 -23.12 8.26
CA PHE A 55 -8.42 -22.20 7.16
C PHE A 55 -8.82 -22.74 5.78
N ASN A 56 -8.62 -24.03 5.52
CA ASN A 56 -8.97 -24.63 4.23
C ASN A 56 -10.48 -24.52 3.94
N ASP A 57 -11.32 -24.84 4.90
CA ASP A 57 -12.78 -24.76 4.75
C ASP A 57 -13.23 -23.32 4.46
N TYR A 58 -12.72 -22.35 5.21
CA TYR A 58 -13.02 -20.93 4.97
C TYR A 58 -12.50 -20.45 3.62
N ALA A 59 -11.34 -20.87 3.19
CA ALA A 59 -10.77 -20.53 1.90
C ALA A 59 -11.63 -21.08 0.75
N LEU A 60 -12.09 -22.32 0.83
CA LEU A 60 -12.94 -22.93 -0.18
C LEU A 60 -14.35 -22.30 -0.20
N ARG A 61 -14.93 -21.99 0.96
CA ARG A 61 -16.21 -21.24 1.05
C ARG A 61 -16.08 -19.84 0.45
N LEU A 62 -14.97 -19.15 0.73
CA LEU A 62 -14.70 -17.83 0.17
C LEU A 62 -14.45 -17.90 -1.34
N PHE A 63 -13.77 -18.94 -1.82
CA PHE A 63 -13.62 -19.20 -3.25
C PHE A 63 -14.97 -19.36 -3.94
N ALA A 64 -15.88 -20.15 -3.37
CA ALA A 64 -17.23 -20.33 -3.90
C ALA A 64 -18.00 -18.99 -3.94
N LEU A 65 -17.92 -18.21 -2.86
CA LEU A 65 -18.53 -16.87 -2.80
C LEU A 65 -17.99 -15.94 -3.91
N HIS A 66 -16.67 -15.90 -4.10
CA HIS A 66 -16.04 -15.07 -5.15
C HIS A 66 -16.42 -15.55 -6.55
N TYR A 67 -16.47 -16.85 -6.78
CA TYR A 67 -16.91 -17.43 -8.05
C TYR A 67 -18.35 -17.02 -8.37
N ASP A 68 -19.23 -17.02 -7.37
CA ASP A 68 -20.65 -16.70 -7.55
C ASP A 68 -20.92 -15.20 -7.68
N SER A 69 -20.20 -14.36 -6.95
CA SER A 69 -20.47 -12.93 -6.86
C SER A 69 -19.60 -12.06 -7.78
N ASN A 70 -18.43 -12.55 -8.22
CA ASN A 70 -17.49 -11.81 -9.05
C ASN A 70 -17.43 -12.41 -10.46
N GLN A 71 -18.13 -11.79 -11.42
CA GLN A 71 -18.18 -12.28 -12.79
C GLN A 71 -16.80 -12.40 -13.43
N LEU A 72 -15.92 -11.40 -13.24
CA LEU A 72 -14.56 -11.44 -13.81
C LEU A 72 -13.77 -12.63 -13.28
N PHE A 73 -13.83 -12.88 -11.98
CA PHE A 73 -13.16 -14.00 -11.35
C PHE A 73 -13.75 -15.35 -11.80
N ARG A 74 -15.08 -15.44 -11.94
CA ARG A 74 -15.74 -16.62 -12.49
C ARG A 74 -15.24 -16.95 -13.89
N GLU A 75 -15.22 -15.96 -14.80
CA GLU A 75 -14.73 -16.15 -16.17
C GLU A 75 -13.26 -16.59 -16.20
N PHE A 76 -12.44 -16.05 -15.29
CA PHE A 76 -11.05 -16.47 -15.11
C PHE A 76 -10.95 -17.92 -14.63
N CYS A 77 -11.76 -18.35 -13.65
CA CYS A 77 -11.79 -19.72 -13.14
C CYS A 77 -12.30 -20.70 -14.21
N ASP A 78 -13.35 -20.34 -14.96
CA ASP A 78 -13.89 -21.15 -16.05
C ASP A 78 -12.86 -21.34 -17.18
N ALA A 79 -12.07 -20.31 -17.50
CA ALA A 79 -10.98 -20.41 -18.46
C ALA A 79 -9.87 -21.36 -17.99
N LYS A 80 -9.64 -21.42 -16.68
CA LYS A 80 -8.71 -22.38 -16.05
C LYS A 80 -9.33 -23.75 -15.83
N LYS A 81 -10.64 -23.92 -16.07
CA LYS A 81 -11.41 -25.14 -15.82
C LYS A 81 -11.37 -25.58 -14.34
N VAL A 82 -11.43 -24.61 -13.44
CA VAL A 82 -11.46 -24.82 -11.99
C VAL A 82 -12.72 -24.15 -11.44
N ARG A 83 -13.59 -24.93 -10.79
CA ARG A 83 -14.85 -24.46 -10.19
C ARG A 83 -14.92 -24.86 -8.73
N PRO A 84 -15.76 -24.19 -7.93
CA PRO A 84 -16.08 -24.68 -6.59
C PRO A 84 -16.56 -26.13 -6.65
N GLY A 85 -15.98 -26.98 -5.81
CA GLY A 85 -16.24 -28.43 -5.80
C GLY A 85 -15.29 -29.26 -6.67
N ASP A 86 -14.49 -28.67 -7.57
CA ASP A 86 -13.46 -29.37 -8.33
C ASP A 86 -12.14 -29.50 -7.55
N ILE A 87 -11.98 -28.71 -6.47
CA ILE A 87 -10.78 -28.67 -5.62
C ILE A 87 -11.16 -28.82 -4.16
N ASP A 88 -10.25 -29.38 -3.37
CA ASP A 88 -10.39 -29.62 -1.94
C ASP A 88 -9.31 -28.97 -1.07
N ARG A 89 -8.38 -28.24 -1.72
CA ARG A 89 -7.26 -27.57 -1.08
C ARG A 89 -7.20 -26.09 -1.45
N TRP A 90 -6.91 -25.26 -0.47
CA TRP A 90 -6.80 -23.80 -0.68
C TRP A 90 -5.67 -23.43 -1.66
N GLU A 91 -4.60 -24.23 -1.75
CA GLU A 91 -3.46 -24.00 -2.67
C GLU A 91 -3.87 -24.12 -4.14
N ASP A 92 -4.95 -24.86 -4.42
CA ASP A 92 -5.45 -25.08 -5.79
C ASP A 92 -6.42 -23.98 -6.26
N ILE A 93 -6.78 -23.04 -5.37
CA ILE A 93 -7.62 -21.87 -5.72
C ILE A 93 -6.90 -21.01 -6.75
N PRO A 94 -7.54 -20.66 -7.88
CA PRO A 94 -6.93 -19.84 -8.91
C PRO A 94 -6.51 -18.46 -8.38
N MET A 95 -5.24 -18.11 -8.53
CA MET A 95 -4.66 -16.84 -8.12
C MET A 95 -4.72 -15.83 -9.24
N VAL A 96 -5.08 -14.60 -8.94
CA VAL A 96 -5.00 -13.47 -9.87
C VAL A 96 -3.70 -12.69 -9.66
N TYR A 97 -3.17 -12.09 -10.71
CA TYR A 97 -2.04 -11.15 -10.59
C TYR A 97 -2.53 -9.78 -10.13
N ASN A 98 -1.72 -9.09 -9.35
CA ASN A 98 -2.04 -7.76 -8.84
C ASN A 98 -2.24 -6.70 -9.94
N ASP A 99 -1.72 -6.91 -11.15
CA ASP A 99 -1.92 -6.01 -12.28
C ASP A 99 -3.38 -6.00 -12.80
N VAL A 100 -4.17 -7.02 -12.48
CA VAL A 100 -5.61 -7.04 -12.83
C VAL A 100 -6.34 -5.85 -12.21
N PHE A 101 -5.96 -5.41 -11.03
CA PHE A 101 -6.56 -4.26 -10.35
C PHE A 101 -6.26 -2.92 -11.04
N LYS A 102 -5.26 -2.88 -11.93
CA LYS A 102 -4.93 -1.69 -12.74
C LYS A 102 -5.87 -1.53 -13.94
N THR A 103 -6.42 -2.63 -14.41
CA THR A 103 -7.18 -2.71 -15.66
C THR A 103 -8.65 -3.07 -15.46
N HIS A 104 -9.00 -3.67 -14.31
CA HIS A 104 -10.34 -4.15 -14.03
C HIS A 104 -10.76 -3.79 -12.60
N ILE A 105 -12.06 -3.65 -12.37
CA ILE A 105 -12.64 -3.68 -11.04
C ILE A 105 -12.83 -5.15 -10.64
N VAL A 106 -12.16 -5.52 -9.55
CA VAL A 106 -12.31 -6.83 -8.93
C VAL A 106 -13.10 -6.63 -7.65
N ALA A 107 -14.40 -6.85 -7.70
CA ALA A 107 -15.31 -6.69 -6.57
C ALA A 107 -16.30 -7.84 -6.50
N SER A 108 -16.48 -8.39 -5.31
CA SER A 108 -17.41 -9.48 -5.00
C SER A 108 -18.64 -8.95 -4.25
N PHE A 109 -19.01 -7.71 -4.53
CA PHE A 109 -20.18 -7.01 -3.99
C PHE A 109 -20.64 -5.95 -4.99
N PRO A 110 -21.90 -5.48 -4.90
CA PRO A 110 -22.40 -4.40 -5.74
C PRO A 110 -21.61 -3.10 -5.50
N LEU A 111 -21.02 -2.54 -6.55
CA LEU A 111 -20.07 -1.41 -6.43
C LEU A 111 -20.67 -0.15 -5.81
N GLU A 112 -22.00 0.02 -5.93
CA GLU A 112 -22.73 1.11 -5.28
C GLU A 112 -22.70 1.05 -3.75
N LYS A 113 -22.36 -0.13 -3.16
CA LYS A 113 -22.15 -0.31 -1.72
C LYS A 113 -20.72 0.02 -1.28
N ALA A 114 -19.84 0.44 -2.22
CA ALA A 114 -18.46 0.79 -1.88
C ALA A 114 -18.40 2.02 -0.96
N VAL A 115 -17.74 1.88 0.17
CA VAL A 115 -17.52 2.96 1.16
C VAL A 115 -16.05 3.33 1.28
N MET A 116 -15.16 2.54 0.69
CA MET A 116 -13.72 2.76 0.73
C MET A 116 -13.10 2.37 -0.61
N ALA A 117 -12.17 3.18 -1.08
CA ALA A 117 -11.34 2.88 -2.23
C ALA A 117 -9.87 3.01 -1.84
N GLY A 118 -9.06 2.00 -2.18
CA GLY A 118 -7.61 2.00 -2.04
C GLY A 118 -6.94 2.08 -3.40
N LEU A 119 -5.83 2.81 -3.49
CA LEU A 119 -4.97 2.86 -4.67
C LEU A 119 -3.68 2.09 -4.41
N THR A 120 -3.28 1.26 -5.38
CA THR A 120 -1.99 0.56 -5.30
C THR A 120 -0.83 1.54 -5.47
N GLY A 121 0.33 1.22 -4.89
CA GLY A 121 1.54 2.00 -5.08
C GLY A 121 1.93 2.09 -6.55
N GLY A 122 2.19 3.30 -7.07
CA GLY A 122 2.57 3.54 -8.47
C GLY A 122 4.03 3.22 -8.79
N THR A 123 4.59 2.13 -8.30
CA THR A 123 6.00 1.79 -8.44
C THR A 123 6.44 1.47 -9.86
N THR A 124 5.51 1.01 -10.70
CA THR A 124 5.77 0.67 -12.11
C THR A 124 5.17 1.66 -13.11
N SER A 125 4.16 2.43 -12.72
CA SER A 125 3.54 3.48 -13.54
C SER A 125 2.77 4.46 -12.66
N LEU A 126 3.00 5.76 -12.83
CA LEU A 126 2.24 6.81 -12.14
C LEU A 126 0.81 6.96 -12.69
N THR A 127 0.60 6.53 -13.93
CA THR A 127 -0.67 6.71 -14.66
C THR A 127 -1.60 5.50 -14.56
N GLN A 128 -1.10 4.33 -14.12
CA GLN A 128 -1.86 3.09 -14.04
C GLN A 128 -1.78 2.51 -12.63
N ARG A 129 -2.57 3.05 -11.71
CA ARG A 129 -2.72 2.51 -10.36
C ARG A 129 -3.89 1.55 -10.29
N GLY A 130 -3.68 0.43 -9.60
CA GLY A 130 -4.77 -0.49 -9.27
C GLY A 130 -5.75 0.17 -8.30
N ARG A 131 -7.02 -0.20 -8.41
CA ARG A 131 -8.11 0.33 -7.61
C ARG A 131 -8.79 -0.83 -6.90
N ILE A 132 -8.83 -0.75 -5.59
CA ILE A 132 -9.44 -1.75 -4.73
C ILE A 132 -10.60 -1.11 -4.00
N PHE A 133 -11.80 -1.60 -4.24
CA PHE A 133 -13.01 -1.12 -3.58
C PHE A 133 -13.40 -2.04 -2.43
N ARG A 134 -13.90 -1.46 -1.35
CA ARG A 134 -14.42 -2.20 -0.20
C ARG A 134 -15.76 -1.60 0.23
N ASP A 135 -16.70 -2.47 0.53
CA ASP A 135 -17.95 -2.12 1.20
C ASP A 135 -17.73 -2.05 2.73
N GLU A 136 -18.79 -1.87 3.50
CA GLU A 136 -18.70 -1.73 4.95
C GLU A 136 -18.10 -2.98 5.62
N ASP A 137 -18.47 -4.19 5.15
CA ASP A 137 -17.90 -5.43 5.66
C ASP A 137 -16.40 -5.53 5.37
N GLY A 138 -16.00 -5.22 4.14
CA GLY A 138 -14.59 -5.21 3.77
C GLY A 138 -13.76 -4.17 4.52
N LYS A 139 -14.35 -3.01 4.81
CA LYS A 139 -13.74 -1.98 5.66
C LYS A 139 -13.57 -2.48 7.10
N ARG A 140 -14.59 -3.13 7.68
CA ARG A 140 -14.51 -3.72 9.04
C ARG A 140 -13.38 -4.76 9.12
N LEU A 141 -13.27 -5.64 8.12
CA LEU A 141 -12.22 -6.68 8.06
C LEU A 141 -10.81 -6.08 8.01
N VAL A 142 -10.56 -5.13 7.10
CA VAL A 142 -9.26 -4.44 7.00
C VAL A 142 -8.92 -3.73 8.32
N PHE A 143 -9.92 -3.10 8.94
CA PHE A 143 -9.73 -2.35 10.17
C PHE A 143 -9.44 -3.27 11.36
N ALA A 144 -10.14 -4.38 11.48
CA ALA A 144 -9.87 -5.39 12.49
C ALA A 144 -8.47 -5.99 12.31
N ALA A 145 -8.13 -6.43 11.09
CA ALA A 145 -6.81 -6.99 10.78
C ALA A 145 -5.68 -5.99 11.11
N ASN A 146 -5.80 -4.72 10.67
CA ASN A 146 -4.79 -3.71 10.96
C ASN A 146 -4.65 -3.45 12.47
N ARG A 147 -5.76 -3.37 13.22
CA ARG A 147 -5.75 -3.15 14.67
C ARG A 147 -5.06 -4.31 15.40
N VAL A 148 -5.41 -5.56 15.07
CA VAL A 148 -4.84 -6.75 15.70
C VAL A 148 -3.36 -6.88 15.38
N MET A 149 -2.97 -6.74 14.11
CA MET A 149 -1.56 -6.80 13.71
C MET A 149 -0.73 -5.68 14.33
N THR A 150 -1.23 -4.46 14.34
CA THR A 150 -0.55 -3.32 14.96
C THR A 150 -0.39 -3.52 16.47
N GLY A 151 -1.43 -3.98 17.16
CA GLY A 151 -1.36 -4.31 18.58
C GLY A 151 -0.31 -5.37 18.87
N ALA A 152 -0.33 -6.45 18.10
CA ALA A 152 0.59 -7.56 18.31
C ALA A 152 2.06 -7.25 18.05
N TYR A 153 2.38 -6.41 17.07
CA TYR A 153 3.76 -6.22 16.62
C TYR A 153 4.36 -4.84 16.90
N LEU A 154 3.53 -3.79 16.97
CA LEU A 154 3.99 -2.44 17.29
C LEU A 154 3.74 -2.06 18.74
N PHE A 155 2.70 -2.62 19.38
CA PHE A 155 2.34 -2.36 20.77
C PHE A 155 2.20 -3.65 21.60
N PRO A 156 3.15 -4.61 21.51
CA PRO A 156 3.03 -5.91 22.18
C PRO A 156 3.10 -5.81 23.73
N ASP A 157 3.59 -4.68 24.25
CA ASP A 157 3.69 -4.34 25.68
C ASP A 157 2.50 -3.52 26.19
N PHE A 158 1.47 -3.32 25.35
CA PHE A 158 0.30 -2.54 25.77
C PHE A 158 -0.79 -3.45 26.33
N GLU A 159 -1.18 -3.16 27.55
CA GLU A 159 -2.41 -3.71 28.10
C GLU A 159 -3.64 -3.06 27.45
N ALA A 160 -4.79 -3.71 27.60
CA ALA A 160 -6.05 -3.21 27.04
C ALA A 160 -6.32 -1.76 27.49
N GLY A 161 -6.53 -0.87 26.53
CA GLY A 161 -6.79 0.55 26.78
C GLY A 161 -5.55 1.43 26.99
N LYS A 162 -4.34 0.86 27.06
CA LYS A 162 -3.10 1.64 27.11
C LYS A 162 -2.92 2.42 25.81
N ARG A 163 -2.46 3.66 25.92
CA ARG A 163 -2.25 4.57 24.78
C ARG A 163 -0.92 5.30 24.93
N CYS A 164 -0.37 5.73 23.80
CA CYS A 164 0.80 6.60 23.76
C CYS A 164 0.60 7.72 22.74
N ARG A 165 1.42 8.76 22.83
CA ARG A 165 1.47 9.78 21.80
C ARG A 165 2.05 9.20 20.53
N ILE A 166 1.34 9.35 19.40
CA ILE A 166 1.77 8.87 18.09
C ILE A 166 2.07 10.07 17.18
N LEU A 167 3.29 10.11 16.66
CA LEU A 167 3.77 11.11 15.72
C LEU A 167 3.77 10.49 14.32
N ILE A 168 2.95 11.01 13.41
CA ILE A 168 2.68 10.38 12.12
C ILE A 168 3.35 11.15 10.99
N LEU A 169 4.39 10.55 10.38
CA LEU A 169 5.09 11.10 9.23
C LEU A 169 4.47 10.59 7.92
N ALA A 170 3.20 10.83 7.77
CA ALA A 170 2.39 10.55 6.58
C ALA A 170 1.28 11.61 6.49
N PRO A 171 0.62 11.79 5.33
CA PRO A 171 -0.55 12.66 5.23
C PRO A 171 -1.74 12.07 6.00
N SER A 172 -2.65 12.93 6.43
CA SER A 172 -3.90 12.48 7.04
C SER A 172 -4.87 11.93 5.98
N PRO A 173 -5.89 11.14 6.36
CA PRO A 173 -6.93 10.69 5.44
C PRO A 173 -7.71 11.83 4.76
N GLU A 174 -7.80 13.01 5.38
CA GLU A 174 -8.43 14.19 4.78
C GLU A 174 -7.59 14.73 3.61
N LEU A 175 -6.26 14.57 3.67
CA LEU A 175 -5.35 14.99 2.61
C LEU A 175 -5.16 13.90 1.55
N ALA A 176 -5.24 12.62 1.94
CA ALA A 176 -5.00 11.48 1.07
C ALA A 176 -6.02 10.34 1.35
N PRO A 177 -7.31 10.51 1.00
CA PRO A 177 -8.40 9.62 1.40
C PRO A 177 -8.35 8.21 0.79
N SER A 178 -7.63 8.03 -0.32
CA SER A 178 -7.47 6.71 -0.96
C SER A 178 -6.09 6.08 -0.72
N MET A 179 -5.27 6.70 0.13
CA MET A 179 -3.96 6.18 0.49
C MET A 179 -4.10 5.18 1.63
N GLY A 180 -3.84 3.90 1.35
CA GLY A 180 -3.92 2.84 2.37
C GLY A 180 -3.07 3.11 3.61
N MET A 181 -1.87 3.68 3.43
CA MET A 181 -0.99 4.08 4.52
C MET A 181 -1.63 5.16 5.42
N ALA A 182 -2.20 6.22 4.84
CA ALA A 182 -2.87 7.29 5.61
C ALA A 182 -4.03 6.74 6.44
N ILE A 183 -4.87 5.90 5.83
CA ILE A 183 -6.01 5.27 6.49
C ILE A 183 -5.53 4.33 7.61
N GLY A 184 -4.56 3.46 7.34
CA GLY A 184 -4.04 2.50 8.33
C GLY A 184 -3.36 3.17 9.52
N MET A 185 -2.62 4.26 9.28
CA MET A 185 -1.98 5.03 10.35
C MET A 185 -3.00 5.82 11.18
N ASP A 186 -4.07 6.33 10.57
CA ASP A 186 -5.15 6.96 11.33
C ASP A 186 -5.90 5.97 12.22
N GLN A 187 -6.12 4.75 11.75
CA GLN A 187 -6.66 3.68 12.57
C GLN A 187 -5.76 3.32 13.73
N THR A 188 -4.44 3.24 13.50
CA THR A 188 -3.46 3.04 14.55
C THR A 188 -3.54 4.17 15.59
N ARG A 189 -3.64 5.42 15.13
CA ARG A 189 -3.83 6.59 16.00
C ARG A 189 -5.12 6.50 16.82
N GLN A 190 -6.22 6.12 16.19
CA GLN A 190 -7.51 5.98 16.88
C GLN A 190 -7.50 4.86 17.93
N ALA A 191 -6.86 3.73 17.62
CA ALA A 191 -6.81 2.57 18.50
C ALA A 191 -5.82 2.73 19.67
N PHE A 192 -4.63 3.27 19.40
CA PHE A 192 -3.51 3.29 20.35
C PHE A 192 -2.99 4.68 20.69
N GLY A 193 -3.47 5.73 20.02
CA GLY A 193 -2.99 7.10 20.19
C GLY A 193 -3.68 7.85 21.33
N THR A 194 -2.94 8.70 22.02
CA THR A 194 -3.48 9.73 22.90
C THR A 194 -4.07 10.90 22.09
N PRO A 195 -4.90 11.77 22.68
CA PRO A 195 -5.52 12.89 21.96
C PRO A 195 -4.52 13.89 21.32
N ASP A 196 -3.31 13.97 21.83
CA ASP A 196 -2.22 14.81 21.32
C ASP A 196 -1.37 14.13 20.24
N SER A 197 -1.78 12.95 19.78
CA SER A 197 -1.23 12.30 18.59
C SER A 197 -1.55 13.10 17.34
N MET A 198 -0.57 13.26 16.43
CA MET A 198 -0.70 14.19 15.32
C MET A 198 -0.11 13.66 14.01
N PHE A 199 -0.71 14.08 12.90
CA PHE A 199 -0.12 13.98 11.58
C PHE A 199 0.85 15.14 11.36
N LEU A 200 2.05 14.82 10.89
CA LEU A 200 3.15 15.76 10.71
C LEU A 200 3.51 15.97 9.22
N LEU A 201 2.68 15.49 8.32
CA LEU A 201 2.81 15.75 6.88
C LEU A 201 1.56 16.46 6.38
N GLY A 202 1.70 17.74 6.09
CA GLY A 202 0.64 18.59 5.59
C GLY A 202 0.85 18.99 4.13
N LYS A 203 0.00 19.89 3.61
CA LYS A 203 0.09 20.45 2.24
C LYS A 203 1.43 21.11 1.94
N THR A 204 2.14 21.56 2.96
CA THR A 204 3.44 22.23 2.86
C THR A 204 4.63 21.31 3.18
N GLY A 205 4.42 19.99 3.18
CA GLY A 205 5.42 18.98 3.53
C GLY A 205 5.47 18.68 5.03
N ILE A 206 6.62 18.21 5.53
CA ILE A 206 6.78 17.85 6.93
C ILE A 206 6.67 19.10 7.81
N ASP A 207 5.81 19.04 8.82
CA ASP A 207 5.77 20.01 9.92
C ASP A 207 6.99 19.78 10.85
N ILE A 208 8.10 20.35 10.44
CA ILE A 208 9.37 20.23 11.18
C ILE A 208 9.24 20.86 12.57
N ASN A 209 8.53 21.99 12.69
CA ASN A 209 8.39 22.66 13.99
C ASN A 209 7.59 21.80 14.98
N GLY A 210 6.47 21.25 14.53
CA GLY A 210 5.66 20.33 15.33
C GLY A 210 6.43 19.07 15.71
N LEU A 211 7.17 18.48 14.75
CA LEU A 211 7.99 17.30 14.99
C LEU A 211 9.11 17.56 16.02
N LEU A 212 9.91 18.60 15.82
CA LEU A 212 10.99 18.94 16.75
C LEU A 212 10.46 19.25 18.15
N LYS A 213 9.34 20.00 18.24
CA LYS A 213 8.68 20.30 19.50
C LYS A 213 8.25 19.01 20.21
N ALA A 214 7.54 18.13 19.52
CA ALA A 214 7.04 16.88 20.09
C ALA A 214 8.18 15.94 20.55
N LEU A 215 9.28 15.86 19.79
CA LEU A 215 10.45 15.07 20.19
C LEU A 215 11.12 15.66 21.45
N ARG A 216 11.30 16.99 21.54
CA ARG A 216 11.87 17.65 22.73
C ARG A 216 10.95 17.55 23.96
N GLU A 217 9.65 17.63 23.78
CA GLU A 217 8.67 17.41 24.85
C GLU A 217 8.75 15.98 25.40
N SER A 218 8.87 14.97 24.52
CA SER A 218 9.06 13.58 24.95
C SER A 218 10.38 13.39 25.71
N GLU A 219 11.47 13.91 25.18
CA GLU A 219 12.80 13.86 25.80
C GLU A 219 12.79 14.51 27.20
N ALA A 220 12.17 15.69 27.32
CA ALA A 220 12.10 16.44 28.59
C ALA A 220 11.17 15.82 29.63
N SER A 221 10.06 15.24 29.19
CA SER A 221 9.06 14.64 30.09
C SER A 221 9.38 13.21 30.50
N GLY A 222 10.25 12.52 29.77
CA GLY A 222 10.50 11.09 29.96
C GLY A 222 9.35 10.19 29.50
N VAL A 223 8.34 10.74 28.78
CA VAL A 223 7.21 9.96 28.26
C VAL A 223 7.52 9.44 26.86
N PRO A 224 7.51 8.10 26.64
CA PRO A 224 7.83 7.52 25.34
C PRO A 224 6.78 7.85 24.29
N VAL A 225 7.22 7.91 23.04
CA VAL A 225 6.39 8.16 21.85
C VAL A 225 6.54 7.05 20.82
N ALA A 226 5.49 6.85 20.02
CA ALA A 226 5.57 6.05 18.81
C ALA A 226 5.65 6.96 17.59
N LEU A 227 6.64 6.75 16.73
CA LEU A 227 6.75 7.40 15.44
C LEU A 227 6.29 6.38 14.38
N ILE A 228 5.30 6.73 13.57
CA ILE A 228 4.85 5.88 12.46
C ILE A 228 4.88 6.69 11.16
N GLY A 229 5.32 6.10 10.05
CA GLY A 229 5.42 6.89 8.83
C GLY A 229 6.07 6.16 7.67
N ALA A 230 6.26 6.92 6.60
CA ALA A 230 6.95 6.46 5.42
C ALA A 230 8.47 6.47 5.63
N THR A 231 9.14 5.40 5.24
CA THR A 231 10.61 5.29 5.31
C THR A 231 11.31 6.51 4.68
N SER A 232 10.81 7.00 3.55
CA SER A 232 11.38 8.17 2.87
C SER A 232 11.31 9.44 3.72
N ALA A 233 10.19 9.69 4.42
CA ALA A 233 10.04 10.86 5.28
C ALA A 233 11.07 10.86 6.42
N TYR A 234 11.30 9.69 7.01
CA TYR A 234 12.34 9.52 8.03
C TYR A 234 13.73 9.77 7.47
N VAL A 235 14.07 9.18 6.32
CA VAL A 235 15.42 9.34 5.74
C VAL A 235 15.73 10.82 5.48
N TYR A 236 14.81 11.58 4.90
CA TYR A 236 15.00 13.03 4.70
C TYR A 236 15.15 13.77 6.02
N PHE A 237 14.35 13.45 7.02
CA PHE A 237 14.45 14.05 8.35
C PHE A 237 15.80 13.74 9.01
N PHE A 238 16.23 12.48 9.00
CA PHE A 238 17.50 12.07 9.61
C PHE A 238 18.71 12.68 8.89
N GLN A 239 18.70 12.73 7.57
CA GLN A 239 19.75 13.41 6.80
C GLN A 239 19.83 14.89 7.15
N ALA A 240 18.70 15.56 7.32
CA ALA A 240 18.66 16.95 7.75
C ALA A 240 19.19 17.12 9.19
N CYS A 241 18.84 16.21 10.11
CA CYS A 241 19.38 16.18 11.46
C CYS A 241 20.90 16.03 11.46
N ARG A 242 21.46 15.11 10.64
CA ARG A 242 22.90 14.93 10.47
C ARG A 242 23.57 16.21 9.98
N ARG A 243 23.03 16.86 8.95
CA ARG A 243 23.57 18.14 8.44
C ARG A 243 23.58 19.25 9.50
N LYS A 244 22.59 19.25 10.40
CA LYS A 244 22.45 20.24 11.48
C LYS A 244 23.10 19.78 12.80
N LYS A 245 23.72 18.61 12.86
CA LYS A 245 24.28 18.00 14.08
C LYS A 245 23.26 17.97 15.21
N MET A 246 22.06 17.53 14.92
CA MET A 246 20.92 17.46 15.83
C MET A 246 20.58 16.01 16.11
N SER A 247 20.38 15.68 17.37
CA SER A 247 19.90 14.38 17.83
C SER A 247 18.99 14.54 19.04
N PHE A 248 18.33 13.47 19.39
CA PHE A 248 17.42 13.34 20.51
C PHE A 248 17.77 12.07 21.28
N CYS A 249 17.45 12.04 22.55
CA CYS A 249 17.55 10.86 23.39
C CYS A 249 16.13 10.54 23.91
N LEU A 250 15.35 9.90 23.06
CA LEU A 250 13.95 9.60 23.41
C LEU A 250 13.89 8.56 24.52
N PRO A 251 12.86 8.66 25.41
CA PRO A 251 12.72 7.78 26.56
C PRO A 251 12.59 6.31 26.17
N PRO A 252 13.05 5.37 27.02
CA PRO A 252 12.84 3.94 26.83
C PRO A 252 11.38 3.59 26.59
N GLY A 253 11.12 2.68 25.64
CA GLY A 253 9.78 2.35 25.17
C GLY A 253 9.31 3.18 23.97
N SER A 254 10.05 4.25 23.60
CA SER A 254 9.84 4.90 22.30
C SER A 254 10.15 3.93 21.16
N ARG A 255 9.37 4.02 20.07
CA ARG A 255 9.44 3.07 18.95
C ARG A 255 9.20 3.72 17.61
N VAL A 256 9.72 3.11 16.56
CA VAL A 256 9.52 3.55 15.17
C VAL A 256 8.84 2.44 14.38
N CYS A 257 7.81 2.81 13.61
CA CYS A 257 7.27 1.95 12.56
C CYS A 257 7.41 2.64 11.22
N ASP A 258 8.07 1.99 10.27
CA ASP A 258 8.24 2.49 8.92
C ASP A 258 7.65 1.56 7.87
N GLY A 259 7.23 2.13 6.74
CA GLY A 259 6.71 1.39 5.60
C GLY A 259 7.12 2.01 4.28
N GLY A 260 7.10 1.22 3.20
CA GLY A 260 7.38 1.70 1.85
C GLY A 260 8.76 1.37 1.29
N GLY A 261 9.65 0.75 2.06
CA GLY A 261 10.95 0.25 1.61
C GLY A 261 12.08 1.28 1.65
N TYR A 262 13.31 0.79 1.51
CA TYR A 262 14.56 1.51 1.75
C TYR A 262 15.24 2.02 0.48
N ARG A 263 14.55 2.01 -0.64
CA ARG A 263 15.00 2.55 -1.92
C ARG A 263 14.00 3.56 -2.43
N GLY A 264 14.47 4.68 -2.86
CA GLY A 264 13.60 5.74 -3.34
C GLY A 264 14.40 6.89 -3.92
N ARG A 265 13.76 8.04 -4.07
CA ARG A 265 14.38 9.27 -4.58
C ARG A 265 15.50 9.82 -3.69
N PHE A 266 15.54 9.40 -2.42
CA PHE A 266 16.62 9.68 -1.47
C PHE A 266 17.85 8.78 -1.69
N GLY A 267 17.86 7.94 -2.72
CA GLY A 267 18.86 6.94 -2.98
C GLY A 267 18.50 5.56 -2.40
N ALA A 268 19.47 4.67 -2.35
CA ALA A 268 19.37 3.40 -1.64
C ALA A 268 20.00 3.55 -0.25
N VAL A 269 19.26 3.15 0.77
CA VAL A 269 19.76 3.05 2.15
C VAL A 269 19.59 1.59 2.56
N SER A 270 20.61 0.96 3.13
CA SER A 270 20.43 -0.38 3.67
C SER A 270 19.49 -0.34 4.88
N ARG A 271 18.88 -1.46 5.21
CA ARG A 271 18.04 -1.54 6.43
C ARG A 271 18.88 -1.27 7.68
N GLU A 272 20.09 -1.78 7.70
CA GLU A 272 21.04 -1.59 8.77
C GLU A 272 21.42 -0.10 8.93
N ASP A 273 21.73 0.57 7.83
CA ASP A 273 22.04 2.01 7.86
C ASP A 273 20.83 2.84 8.31
N TYR A 274 19.63 2.46 7.87
CA TYR A 274 18.40 3.14 8.29
C TYR A 274 18.18 3.01 9.81
N TYR A 275 18.30 1.80 10.36
CA TYR A 275 18.16 1.62 11.81
C TYR A 275 19.31 2.26 12.59
N GLY A 276 20.52 2.27 12.03
CA GLY A 276 21.64 3.05 12.57
C GLY A 276 21.33 4.55 12.63
N MET A 277 20.65 5.10 11.61
CA MET A 277 20.18 6.50 11.66
C MET A 277 19.08 6.72 12.72
N VAL A 278 18.17 5.78 12.90
CA VAL A 278 17.15 5.86 13.96
C VAL A 278 17.82 5.94 15.34
N GLU A 279 18.77 5.06 15.61
CA GLU A 279 19.49 5.04 16.87
C GLU A 279 20.34 6.31 17.07
N GLU A 280 21.10 6.72 16.06
CA GLU A 280 21.93 7.94 16.10
C GLU A 280 21.12 9.21 16.36
N ILE A 281 19.96 9.35 15.69
CA ILE A 281 19.19 10.60 15.70
C ILE A 281 18.14 10.61 16.81
N LEU A 282 17.53 9.48 17.13
CA LEU A 282 16.40 9.41 18.07
C LEU A 282 16.75 8.69 19.38
N GLY A 283 17.89 7.99 19.46
CA GLY A 283 18.23 7.15 20.60
C GLY A 283 17.36 5.89 20.73
N ILE A 284 16.65 5.49 19.68
CA ILE A 284 15.77 4.32 19.67
C ILE A 284 16.55 3.13 19.12
N PRO A 285 16.73 2.05 19.91
CA PRO A 285 17.49 0.88 19.45
C PRO A 285 16.74 0.11 18.35
N GLU A 286 17.49 -0.63 17.52
CA GLU A 286 16.95 -1.42 16.43
C GLU A 286 15.83 -2.37 16.85
N SER A 287 15.89 -2.93 18.07
CA SER A 287 14.84 -3.80 18.62
C SER A 287 13.47 -3.12 18.76
N HIS A 288 13.44 -1.79 18.77
CA HIS A 288 12.21 -0.97 18.84
C HIS A 288 11.82 -0.38 17.47
N CYS A 289 12.46 -0.83 16.40
CA CYS A 289 12.13 -0.48 15.02
C CYS A 289 11.33 -1.61 14.38
N VAL A 290 10.18 -1.30 13.81
CA VAL A 290 9.27 -2.25 13.15
C VAL A 290 9.05 -1.79 11.72
N ASN A 291 9.21 -2.70 10.74
CA ASN A 291 8.85 -2.42 9.36
C ASN A 291 7.54 -3.10 9.00
N VAL A 292 6.65 -2.37 8.32
CA VAL A 292 5.37 -2.88 7.84
C VAL A 292 5.36 -3.02 6.33
N LEU A 293 4.88 -4.18 5.87
CA LEU A 293 4.53 -4.44 4.47
C LEU A 293 3.01 -4.34 4.34
N GLY A 294 2.54 -3.30 3.68
CA GLY A 294 1.14 -3.09 3.36
C GLY A 294 0.95 -2.99 1.86
N GLU A 295 -0.06 -3.70 1.36
CA GLU A 295 -0.45 -3.71 -0.04
C GLU A 295 -1.95 -3.47 -0.13
N ALA A 296 -2.37 -2.69 -1.13
CA ALA A 296 -3.79 -2.40 -1.30
C ALA A 296 -4.58 -3.65 -1.72
N GLU A 297 -3.91 -4.57 -2.41
CA GLU A 297 -4.45 -5.83 -2.92
C GLU A 297 -4.76 -6.86 -1.84
N THR A 298 -4.11 -6.75 -0.67
CA THR A 298 -4.39 -7.57 0.51
C THR A 298 -5.12 -6.75 1.57
N ALA A 299 -5.86 -7.41 2.44
CA ALA A 299 -6.54 -6.75 3.57
C ALA A 299 -5.65 -6.68 4.81
N THR A 300 -4.66 -7.56 4.90
CA THR A 300 -3.81 -7.74 6.07
C THR A 300 -2.42 -7.15 5.82
N ASN A 301 -2.01 -6.20 6.66
CA ASN A 301 -0.64 -5.70 6.70
C ASN A 301 0.26 -6.66 7.50
N LEU A 302 1.45 -6.93 6.98
CA LEU A 302 2.43 -7.80 7.64
C LEU A 302 3.52 -6.97 8.30
N PHE A 303 3.71 -7.13 9.58
CA PHE A 303 4.72 -6.45 10.39
C PHE A 303 5.89 -7.39 10.69
N ASP A 304 7.11 -6.87 10.79
CA ASP A 304 8.17 -7.67 11.36
C ASP A 304 8.01 -7.83 12.88
N ASP A 305 8.62 -8.87 13.45
CA ASP A 305 8.42 -9.25 14.84
C ASP A 305 9.53 -8.82 15.80
N ALA A 306 10.42 -7.91 15.38
CA ALA A 306 11.60 -7.56 16.18
C ALA A 306 11.23 -7.00 17.56
N LEU A 307 10.33 -6.02 17.62
CA LEU A 307 9.87 -5.44 18.89
C LEU A 307 9.11 -6.46 19.75
N ARG A 308 8.21 -7.23 19.14
CA ARG A 308 7.48 -8.28 19.85
C ARG A 308 8.43 -9.31 20.49
N ARG A 309 9.42 -9.77 19.74
CA ARG A 309 10.44 -10.70 20.25
C ARG A 309 11.23 -10.11 21.41
N HIS A 310 11.61 -8.84 21.29
CA HIS A 310 12.32 -8.14 22.35
C HIS A 310 11.48 -8.04 23.63
N VAL A 311 10.22 -7.63 23.50
CA VAL A 311 9.29 -7.47 24.65
C VAL A 311 9.06 -8.79 25.37
N PHE A 312 8.90 -9.89 24.63
CA PHE A 312 8.68 -11.22 25.22
C PHE A 312 9.97 -11.99 25.55
N GLY A 313 11.14 -11.35 25.45
CA GLY A 313 12.43 -11.98 25.77
C GLY A 313 12.78 -13.18 24.87
N LEU A 314 12.24 -13.21 23.65
CA LEU A 314 12.52 -14.28 22.69
C LEU A 314 13.90 -14.08 22.05
N PRO A 315 14.64 -15.16 21.70
CA PRO A 315 15.94 -15.04 21.07
C PRO A 315 15.88 -14.20 19.79
N PRO A 316 16.86 -13.32 19.54
CA PRO A 316 16.91 -12.55 18.29
C PRO A 316 17.06 -13.51 17.09
N ARG A 317 16.42 -13.16 15.99
CA ARG A 317 16.53 -13.86 14.71
C ARG A 317 16.60 -12.87 13.56
N LYS A 318 16.95 -13.36 12.37
CA LYS A 318 16.81 -12.57 11.15
C LYS A 318 15.36 -12.08 11.04
N ARG A 319 15.17 -10.79 10.78
CA ARG A 319 13.83 -10.21 10.64
C ARG A 319 13.03 -10.92 9.56
N THR A 320 11.84 -11.31 9.90
CA THR A 320 10.82 -11.85 9.00
C THR A 320 9.46 -11.34 9.46
N ARG A 321 8.47 -11.43 8.59
CA ARG A 321 7.10 -11.02 8.90
C ARG A 321 6.27 -12.25 9.18
N PRO A 322 5.79 -12.44 10.42
CA PRO A 322 4.83 -13.49 10.72
C PRO A 322 3.54 -13.33 9.89
N VAL A 323 3.08 -14.43 9.36
CA VAL A 323 1.82 -14.54 8.63
C VAL A 323 0.74 -14.93 9.63
N PRO A 324 -0.31 -14.11 9.82
CA PRO A 324 -1.33 -14.42 10.83
C PRO A 324 -2.19 -15.62 10.43
N PRO A 325 -2.92 -16.22 11.39
CA PRO A 325 -3.69 -17.45 11.17
C PRO A 325 -4.70 -17.37 10.01
N TRP A 326 -5.27 -16.20 9.76
CA TRP A 326 -6.26 -15.97 8.69
C TRP A 326 -5.64 -15.67 7.32
N SER A 327 -4.32 -15.77 7.20
CA SER A 327 -3.61 -15.59 5.93
C SER A 327 -2.64 -16.74 5.66
N ARG A 328 -2.28 -16.91 4.40
CA ARG A 328 -1.20 -17.80 3.93
C ARG A 328 -0.37 -17.07 2.90
N VAL A 329 0.94 -17.31 2.92
CA VAL A 329 1.88 -16.76 1.94
C VAL A 329 2.75 -17.87 1.41
N LEU A 330 2.92 -17.94 0.09
CA LEU A 330 3.87 -18.83 -0.56
C LEU A 330 4.79 -18.03 -1.47
N ALA A 331 6.05 -18.48 -1.57
CA ALA A 331 6.96 -18.03 -2.62
C ALA A 331 6.80 -18.96 -3.83
N LEU A 332 6.48 -18.40 -4.98
CA LEU A 332 6.24 -19.14 -6.21
C LEU A 332 7.39 -18.98 -7.21
N SER A 333 7.72 -20.07 -7.88
CA SER A 333 8.66 -20.05 -9.00
C SER A 333 8.20 -19.06 -10.07
N ILE A 334 9.11 -18.22 -10.55
CA ILE A 334 8.85 -17.29 -11.66
C ILE A 334 8.63 -18.02 -12.99
N ASP A 335 9.02 -19.29 -13.07
CA ASP A 335 8.97 -20.08 -14.30
C ASP A 335 7.63 -20.80 -14.48
N ASP A 336 7.08 -21.43 -13.44
CA ASP A 336 5.89 -22.27 -13.54
C ASP A 336 4.85 -22.02 -12.45
N LEU A 337 5.08 -21.03 -11.58
CA LEU A 337 4.21 -20.62 -10.48
C LEU A 337 3.97 -21.73 -9.44
N LYS A 338 4.86 -22.72 -9.37
CA LYS A 338 4.79 -23.72 -8.33
C LYS A 338 5.42 -23.21 -7.03
N PRO A 339 4.92 -23.66 -5.88
CA PRO A 339 5.52 -23.34 -4.60
C PRO A 339 7.01 -23.74 -4.56
N LEU A 340 7.84 -22.83 -4.06
CA LEU A 340 9.26 -23.04 -3.86
C LEU A 340 9.54 -23.55 -2.46
N PRO A 341 10.63 -24.31 -2.27
CA PRO A 341 11.13 -24.65 -0.94
C PRO A 341 11.43 -23.38 -0.12
N GLU A 342 11.37 -23.52 1.21
CA GLU A 342 11.70 -22.44 2.14
C GLU A 342 13.06 -21.79 1.86
N GLY A 343 13.13 -20.48 2.07
CA GLY A 343 14.32 -19.68 1.82
C GLY A 343 14.64 -19.41 0.34
N LYS A 344 13.90 -20.00 -0.59
CA LYS A 344 14.06 -19.72 -2.03
C LYS A 344 13.24 -18.53 -2.43
N ILE A 345 13.89 -17.59 -3.15
CA ILE A 345 13.26 -16.36 -3.61
C ILE A 345 12.37 -16.65 -4.83
N GLY A 346 11.12 -16.22 -4.73
CA GLY A 346 10.11 -16.29 -5.78
C GLY A 346 9.11 -15.15 -5.67
N LEU A 347 8.06 -15.17 -6.50
CA LEU A 347 6.94 -14.25 -6.39
C LEU A 347 6.14 -14.57 -5.14
N LEU A 348 5.83 -13.56 -4.32
CA LEU A 348 4.97 -13.75 -3.16
C LEU A 348 3.50 -13.79 -3.60
N ALA A 349 2.85 -14.88 -3.26
CA ALA A 349 1.42 -15.08 -3.42
C ALA A 349 0.75 -15.12 -2.05
N HIS A 350 -0.36 -14.42 -1.93
CA HIS A 350 -1.11 -14.24 -0.69
C HIS A 350 -2.50 -14.84 -0.81
N TRP A 351 -2.93 -15.60 0.19
CA TRP A 351 -4.32 -16.00 0.43
C TRP A 351 -4.74 -15.34 1.73
N ASP A 352 -5.65 -14.39 1.64
CA ASP A 352 -6.07 -13.57 2.77
C ASP A 352 -7.58 -13.67 2.95
N LEU A 353 -8.04 -14.35 4.01
CA LEU A 353 -9.45 -14.52 4.29
C LEU A 353 -10.17 -13.18 4.49
N ALA A 354 -9.47 -12.14 4.95
CA ALA A 354 -10.03 -10.80 5.09
C ALA A 354 -10.35 -10.12 3.74
N ASN A 355 -9.94 -10.70 2.61
CA ASN A 355 -10.24 -10.21 1.27
C ASN A 355 -11.64 -10.60 0.74
N VAL A 356 -12.63 -10.71 1.60
CA VAL A 356 -14.03 -10.99 1.22
C VAL A 356 -14.56 -10.07 0.11
N PRO A 357 -14.27 -8.75 0.09
CA PRO A 357 -14.84 -7.86 -0.93
C PRO A 357 -14.18 -7.96 -2.32
N THR A 358 -13.04 -8.63 -2.45
CA THR A 358 -12.29 -8.71 -3.71
C THR A 358 -12.10 -10.15 -4.18
N VAL A 359 -10.89 -10.69 -4.03
CA VAL A 359 -10.54 -12.11 -4.27
C VAL A 359 -9.58 -12.59 -3.21
N LEU A 360 -9.69 -13.85 -2.82
CA LEU A 360 -8.90 -14.45 -1.76
C LEU A 360 -7.41 -14.51 -2.11
N ALA A 361 -7.08 -14.89 -3.34
CA ALA A 361 -5.73 -15.30 -3.73
C ALA A 361 -5.12 -14.33 -4.77
N VAL A 362 -4.01 -13.68 -4.40
CA VAL A 362 -3.34 -12.68 -5.23
C VAL A 362 -1.85 -12.98 -5.33
N ILE A 363 -1.32 -13.02 -6.55
CA ILE A 363 0.12 -13.00 -6.82
C ILE A 363 0.55 -11.54 -6.95
N THR A 364 1.52 -11.13 -6.14
CA THR A 364 2.07 -9.77 -6.19
C THR A 364 3.34 -9.71 -7.04
N ASP A 365 3.78 -8.51 -7.38
CA ASP A 365 5.07 -8.25 -8.01
C ASP A 365 6.24 -8.24 -7.01
N ASN A 366 5.98 -8.59 -5.74
CA ASN A 366 7.01 -8.71 -4.72
C ASN A 366 7.79 -10.02 -4.87
N LEU A 367 9.11 -9.91 -4.81
CA LEU A 367 10.02 -11.04 -4.67
C LEU A 367 10.34 -11.25 -3.21
N GLY A 368 10.30 -12.50 -2.77
CA GLY A 368 10.55 -12.85 -1.38
C GLY A 368 10.64 -14.35 -1.17
N TYR A 369 10.73 -14.74 0.08
CA TYR A 369 10.80 -16.13 0.49
C TYR A 369 9.95 -16.36 1.75
N THR A 370 9.62 -17.62 1.99
CA THR A 370 8.94 -18.07 3.21
C THR A 370 9.86 -18.91 4.07
N THR A 371 9.57 -18.96 5.36
CA THR A 371 10.29 -19.79 6.35
C THR A 371 9.29 -20.35 7.36
N ASP A 372 9.74 -21.33 8.16
CA ASP A 372 9.00 -21.87 9.29
C ASP A 372 7.63 -22.46 8.88
N GLY A 373 7.62 -23.29 7.84
CA GLY A 373 6.39 -23.88 7.32
C GLY A 373 5.44 -22.89 6.67
N GLY A 374 5.96 -21.78 6.10
CA GLY A 374 5.14 -20.70 5.52
C GLY A 374 4.53 -19.76 6.56
N ARG A 375 4.87 -19.92 7.85
CA ARG A 375 4.39 -19.05 8.93
C ARG A 375 5.08 -17.69 8.97
N ASN A 376 6.17 -17.53 8.23
CA ASN A 376 6.86 -16.26 8.08
C ASN A 376 7.20 -16.03 6.62
N CYS A 377 7.23 -14.76 6.21
CA CYS A 377 7.73 -14.36 4.91
C CYS A 377 8.65 -13.16 5.02
N GLU A 378 9.48 -12.95 4.00
CA GLU A 378 10.29 -11.74 3.85
C GLU A 378 10.30 -11.31 2.40
N MET A 379 10.08 -10.02 2.18
CA MET A 379 10.19 -9.38 0.88
C MET A 379 11.62 -8.87 0.70
N VAL A 380 12.26 -9.24 -0.42
CA VAL A 380 13.64 -8.85 -0.72
C VAL A 380 13.76 -7.96 -1.95
N GLY A 381 12.71 -7.81 -2.73
CA GLY A 381 12.74 -7.01 -3.94
C GLY A 381 11.41 -7.03 -4.67
N ARG A 382 11.42 -6.50 -5.90
CA ARG A 382 10.27 -6.52 -6.79
C ARG A 382 10.62 -7.14 -8.13
N ALA A 383 9.62 -7.68 -8.79
CA ALA A 383 9.70 -8.16 -10.16
C ALA A 383 9.03 -7.17 -11.10
N LYS A 384 9.52 -7.12 -12.33
CA LYS A 384 8.82 -6.49 -13.44
C LYS A 384 8.12 -7.57 -14.24
N ILE A 385 6.82 -7.43 -14.42
CA ILE A 385 6.03 -8.36 -15.23
C ILE A 385 5.66 -7.65 -16.52
N GLU A 386 6.27 -8.09 -17.64
CA GLU A 386 6.00 -7.54 -18.97
C GLU A 386 5.72 -8.68 -19.97
N ASN A 387 4.57 -8.61 -20.63
CA ASN A 387 4.17 -9.60 -21.65
C ASN A 387 4.33 -11.05 -21.19
N GLY A 388 4.05 -11.30 -19.93
CA GLY A 388 4.16 -12.63 -19.34
C GLY A 388 5.57 -13.09 -19.03
N LYS A 389 6.56 -12.22 -19.09
CA LYS A 389 7.89 -12.48 -18.57
C LYS A 389 8.07 -11.78 -17.24
N VAL A 390 8.47 -12.54 -16.25
CA VAL A 390 8.87 -12.02 -14.94
C VAL A 390 10.39 -11.83 -14.97
N SER A 391 10.84 -10.63 -14.65
CA SER A 391 12.26 -10.34 -14.44
C SER A 391 12.42 -9.61 -13.11
N PRO A 392 13.43 -9.95 -12.29
CA PRO A 392 13.75 -9.15 -11.13
C PRO A 392 14.02 -7.71 -11.55
N LEU A 393 13.51 -6.75 -10.79
CA LEU A 393 13.97 -5.38 -10.98
C LEU A 393 15.44 -5.32 -10.54
N PRO A 394 16.32 -4.71 -11.36
CA PRO A 394 17.72 -4.56 -11.00
C PRO A 394 17.85 -3.91 -9.62
N ASP A 395 18.66 -4.50 -8.76
CA ASP A 395 18.89 -4.02 -7.40
C ASP A 395 19.44 -2.59 -7.32
N GLU A 396 19.99 -2.09 -8.43
CA GLU A 396 20.77 -0.84 -8.47
C GLU A 396 20.00 0.36 -9.01
N GLN A 397 18.79 0.19 -9.56
CA GLN A 397 18.04 1.36 -10.02
C GLN A 397 17.08 1.83 -8.92
N PRO A 398 17.21 3.09 -8.47
CA PRO A 398 16.15 3.73 -7.72
C PRO A 398 14.87 3.64 -8.55
N ILE A 399 13.78 3.23 -7.93
CA ILE A 399 12.47 3.26 -8.57
C ILE A 399 12.13 4.75 -8.76
N ASN A 400 12.60 5.30 -9.84
CA ASN A 400 12.30 6.66 -10.24
C ASN A 400 11.38 6.60 -11.47
N PRO A 401 10.06 6.64 -11.29
CA PRO A 401 9.11 6.55 -12.39
C PRO A 401 9.24 7.72 -13.38
N MET A 402 9.97 8.78 -13.03
CA MET A 402 10.19 9.94 -13.89
C MET A 402 11.65 10.07 -14.38
N GLY A 403 12.53 9.10 -14.07
CA GLY A 403 13.93 9.10 -14.52
C GLY A 403 14.81 10.16 -13.87
N ASP A 404 16.06 10.24 -14.29
CA ASP A 404 17.07 11.23 -13.86
C ASP A 404 16.83 12.62 -14.51
N SER A 405 15.61 13.11 -14.52
CA SER A 405 15.33 14.41 -15.13
C SER A 405 15.90 15.55 -14.28
N MET A 406 16.36 16.62 -14.96
CA MET A 406 16.86 17.83 -14.30
C MET A 406 15.83 18.42 -13.32
N ILE A 407 14.54 18.28 -13.63
CA ILE A 407 13.41 18.74 -12.80
C ILE A 407 13.42 17.98 -11.46
N PHE A 408 13.75 16.70 -11.46
CA PHE A 408 13.83 15.90 -10.23
C PHE A 408 14.97 16.33 -9.32
N ARG A 409 16.17 16.55 -9.88
CA ARG A 409 17.31 17.05 -9.09
C ARG A 409 17.02 18.43 -8.50
N MET A 410 16.32 19.28 -9.24
CA MET A 410 15.88 20.59 -8.73
C MET A 410 14.84 20.42 -7.60
N LEU A 411 13.87 19.53 -7.75
CA LEU A 411 12.89 19.23 -6.71
C LEU A 411 13.56 18.66 -5.45
N GLU A 412 14.47 17.72 -5.60
CA GLU A 412 15.22 17.14 -4.47
C GLU A 412 16.07 18.18 -3.76
N THR A 413 16.77 19.04 -4.50
CA THR A 413 17.53 20.16 -3.95
C THR A 413 16.61 21.10 -3.18
N TYR A 414 15.46 21.40 -3.72
CA TYR A 414 14.44 22.25 -3.08
C TYR A 414 13.89 21.63 -1.81
N VAL A 415 13.61 20.32 -1.82
CA VAL A 415 13.17 19.55 -0.65
C VAL A 415 14.18 19.69 0.49
N ASN A 416 15.43 19.38 0.21
CA ASN A 416 16.49 19.46 1.20
C ASN A 416 16.66 20.89 1.74
N PHE A 417 16.63 21.89 0.85
CA PHE A 417 16.68 23.29 1.22
C PHE A 417 15.50 23.70 2.10
N SER A 418 14.27 23.29 1.76
CA SER A 418 13.06 23.60 2.53
C SER A 418 13.14 23.04 3.95
N ILE A 419 13.56 21.78 4.10
CA ILE A 419 13.72 21.15 5.42
C ILE A 419 14.82 21.84 6.21
N ASP A 420 15.98 22.10 5.61
CA ASP A 420 17.10 22.77 6.26
C ASP A 420 16.73 24.18 6.70
N PHE A 421 15.97 24.91 5.87
CA PHE A 421 15.47 26.23 6.19
C PHE A 421 14.47 26.20 7.36
N LYS A 422 13.49 25.30 7.32
CA LYS A 422 12.55 25.10 8.43
C LYS A 422 13.24 24.75 9.73
N MET A 423 14.27 23.90 9.68
CA MET A 423 15.09 23.58 10.86
C MET A 423 15.88 24.77 11.37
N LEU A 424 16.41 25.60 10.48
CA LEU A 424 17.11 26.83 10.87
C LEU A 424 16.15 27.80 11.55
N MET A 425 14.97 28.00 10.98
CA MET A 425 13.94 28.90 11.51
C MET A 425 13.38 28.42 12.85
N ALA A 426 13.25 27.11 13.03
CA ALA A 426 12.82 26.52 14.30
C ALA A 426 13.80 26.78 15.47
N ARG A 427 15.09 27.00 15.16
CA ARG A 427 16.12 27.31 16.16
C ARG A 427 16.17 28.78 16.56
N ASP A 428 15.65 29.69 15.72
CA ASP A 428 15.68 31.11 16.02
C ASP A 428 14.37 31.54 16.70
N PRO A 429 14.38 31.78 18.03
CA PRO A 429 13.20 32.23 18.76
C PRO A 429 12.73 33.64 18.37
N LYS A 430 13.55 34.40 17.61
CA LYS A 430 13.23 35.75 17.18
C LYS A 430 12.39 35.82 15.92
N VAL A 431 12.20 34.71 15.21
CA VAL A 431 11.37 34.71 14.01
C VAL A 431 9.90 34.76 14.39
N ALA A 432 9.23 35.82 13.96
CA ALA A 432 7.84 36.05 14.27
C ALA A 432 6.94 34.90 13.78
N PRO A 433 5.90 34.49 14.53
CA PRO A 433 4.97 33.44 14.13
C PRO A 433 4.34 33.68 12.75
N SER A 434 4.02 34.94 12.41
CA SER A 434 3.46 35.33 11.10
C SER A 434 4.38 35.03 9.91
N VAL A 435 5.69 35.17 10.10
CA VAL A 435 6.68 34.84 9.06
C VAL A 435 6.81 33.33 8.90
N ARG A 436 6.65 32.56 9.97
CA ARG A 436 6.63 31.09 9.92
C ARG A 436 5.42 30.58 9.15
N GLU A 437 4.23 31.12 9.43
CA GLU A 437 3.01 30.77 8.71
C GLU A 437 3.10 31.10 7.22
N GLU A 438 3.67 32.24 6.85
CA GLU A 438 3.84 32.65 5.45
C GLU A 438 4.82 31.74 4.70
N ILE A 439 5.90 31.28 5.37
CA ILE A 439 6.87 30.35 4.79
C ILE A 439 6.25 28.97 4.60
N GLU A 440 5.48 28.51 5.58
CA GLU A 440 4.80 27.22 5.53
C GLU A 440 3.65 27.21 4.52
N ALA A 441 3.01 28.33 4.27
CA ALA A 441 1.93 28.49 3.30
C ALA A 441 2.39 28.58 1.83
N ARG A 442 3.69 28.69 1.54
CA ARG A 442 4.18 28.79 0.14
C ARG A 442 3.96 27.51 -0.65
N PRO A 443 3.38 27.61 -1.86
CA PRO A 443 3.03 26.43 -2.69
C PRO A 443 4.20 25.49 -2.98
N GLY A 444 5.43 25.97 -3.01
CA GLY A 444 6.62 25.17 -3.29
C GLY A 444 7.07 24.26 -2.15
N SER A 445 6.57 24.44 -0.91
CA SER A 445 6.97 23.62 0.24
C SER A 445 6.39 22.21 0.21
N VAL A 446 5.37 21.98 -0.59
CA VAL A 446 4.72 20.66 -0.81
C VAL A 446 5.67 19.68 -1.51
N ALA A 447 6.63 20.18 -2.30
CA ALA A 447 7.64 19.36 -2.95
C ALA A 447 8.67 18.74 -1.98
N SER A 448 8.55 19.02 -0.68
CA SER A 448 9.54 18.61 0.33
C SER A 448 9.49 17.14 0.75
N CYS A 449 8.53 16.35 0.30
CA CYS A 449 8.54 14.91 0.43
C CYS A 449 8.17 14.28 -0.93
N PRO A 450 9.01 13.44 -1.53
CA PRO A 450 8.72 12.79 -2.80
C PRO A 450 7.42 12.00 -2.80
N GLN A 451 7.05 11.42 -1.67
CA GLN A 451 5.74 10.79 -1.50
C GLN A 451 4.60 11.81 -1.59
N VAL A 452 4.79 13.05 -1.12
CA VAL A 452 3.78 14.11 -1.25
C VAL A 452 3.64 14.58 -2.69
N VAL A 453 4.70 14.59 -3.49
CA VAL A 453 4.59 14.86 -4.93
C VAL A 453 3.86 13.72 -5.62
N ASP A 454 4.17 12.49 -5.27
CA ASP A 454 3.42 11.32 -5.75
C ASP A 454 1.96 11.40 -5.29
N GLU A 455 1.70 11.94 -4.12
CA GLU A 455 0.36 12.11 -3.57
C GLU A 455 -0.41 13.33 -4.07
N ILE A 456 0.25 14.41 -4.44
CA ILE A 456 -0.40 15.50 -5.19
C ILE A 456 -0.84 15.00 -6.56
N LEU A 457 0.01 14.22 -7.23
CA LEU A 457 -0.38 13.53 -8.46
C LEU A 457 -1.50 12.52 -8.16
N VAL A 458 -1.44 11.79 -7.04
CA VAL A 458 -2.51 10.90 -6.57
C VAL A 458 -3.75 11.68 -6.22
N SER A 459 -3.68 12.82 -5.52
CA SER A 459 -4.88 13.61 -5.17
C SER A 459 -5.55 14.23 -6.39
N GLN A 460 -4.81 14.53 -7.44
CA GLN A 460 -5.37 14.86 -8.74
C GLN A 460 -6.06 13.64 -9.37
N PHE A 461 -5.45 12.46 -9.23
CA PHE A 461 -6.06 11.18 -9.62
C PHE A 461 -7.16 10.74 -8.68
N GLU A 462 -7.14 11.10 -7.39
CA GLU A 462 -8.22 10.84 -6.42
C GLU A 462 -9.46 11.67 -6.68
N ALA A 463 -9.29 12.94 -7.05
CA ALA A 463 -10.39 13.74 -7.55
C ALA A 463 -11.00 13.07 -8.79
N GLU A 464 -10.16 12.54 -9.68
CA GLU A 464 -10.57 11.79 -10.85
C GLU A 464 -11.17 10.43 -10.48
N ALA A 465 -10.56 9.67 -9.56
CA ALA A 465 -11.10 8.40 -9.07
C ALA A 465 -12.43 8.59 -8.29
N SER A 466 -12.56 9.68 -7.53
CA SER A 466 -13.82 10.04 -6.87
C SER A 466 -14.87 10.45 -7.88
N ARG A 467 -14.52 11.24 -8.88
CA ARG A 467 -15.38 11.57 -10.01
C ARG A 467 -15.84 10.33 -10.75
N LEU A 468 -14.92 9.43 -11.07
CA LEU A 468 -15.19 8.18 -11.75
C LEU A 468 -16.04 7.22 -10.90
N ARG A 469 -15.85 7.20 -9.58
CA ARG A 469 -16.73 6.49 -8.65
C ARG A 469 -18.14 7.07 -8.70
N ASP A 470 -18.27 8.37 -8.60
CA ASP A 470 -19.55 9.05 -8.56
C ASP A 470 -20.28 8.95 -9.92
N GLU A 471 -19.54 8.99 -11.02
CA GLU A 471 -20.06 8.72 -12.37
C GLU A 471 -20.50 7.25 -12.53
N SER A 472 -19.70 6.30 -12.02
CA SER A 472 -20.07 4.88 -12.01
C SER A 472 -21.32 4.64 -11.16
N LEU A 473 -21.41 5.23 -9.96
CA LEU A 473 -22.58 5.16 -9.09
C LEU A 473 -23.80 5.80 -9.74
N LYS A 474 -23.62 6.90 -10.47
CA LYS A 474 -24.70 7.55 -11.22
C LYS A 474 -25.16 6.70 -12.39
N ALA A 475 -24.22 6.14 -13.17
CA ALA A 475 -24.52 5.22 -14.27
C ALA A 475 -25.26 3.97 -13.79
N PHE A 476 -24.91 3.43 -12.62
CA PHE A 476 -25.65 2.36 -11.97
C PHE A 476 -27.08 2.77 -11.58
N LYS A 477 -27.26 3.93 -10.98
CA LYS A 477 -28.57 4.44 -10.59
C LYS A 477 -29.47 4.71 -11.79
N ASP A 478 -28.90 5.23 -12.87
CA ASP A 478 -29.64 5.60 -14.07
C ASP A 478 -29.94 4.41 -14.99
N GLN A 479 -29.41 3.21 -14.72
CA GLN A 479 -29.49 2.00 -15.55
C GLN A 479 -29.12 2.20 -17.03
N LYS A 480 -28.46 3.31 -17.37
CA LYS A 480 -28.23 3.73 -18.76
C LYS A 480 -26.95 3.18 -19.36
N GLU A 481 -25.93 2.89 -18.53
CA GLU A 481 -24.71 2.27 -19.00
C GLU A 481 -24.26 1.15 -18.04
N ARG A 482 -23.79 0.07 -18.62
CA ARG A 482 -23.24 -1.04 -17.84
C ARG A 482 -21.80 -0.68 -17.45
N PRO A 483 -21.38 -0.94 -16.20
CA PRO A 483 -20.03 -0.64 -15.76
C PRO A 483 -18.94 -1.18 -16.68
N MET A 484 -19.18 -2.31 -17.32
CA MET A 484 -18.24 -2.96 -18.25
C MET A 484 -18.11 -2.23 -19.59
N ASP A 485 -19.14 -1.60 -20.10
CA ASP A 485 -19.08 -0.83 -21.35
C ASP A 485 -18.28 0.47 -21.14
N TRP A 486 -18.40 1.04 -19.95
CA TRP A 486 -17.60 2.18 -19.52
C TRP A 486 -16.09 1.82 -19.38
N TYR A 487 -15.77 0.63 -18.83
CA TYR A 487 -14.38 0.14 -18.77
C TYR A 487 -13.79 -0.13 -20.16
N LYS A 488 -14.62 -0.58 -21.11
CA LYS A 488 -14.17 -0.72 -22.51
C LYS A 488 -13.84 0.64 -23.11
N SER A 489 -14.66 1.66 -22.89
CA SER A 489 -14.38 3.01 -23.40
C SER A 489 -13.11 3.59 -22.80
N MET A 490 -12.88 3.42 -21.49
CA MET A 490 -11.62 3.85 -20.86
C MET A 490 -10.39 3.06 -21.33
N ALA A 491 -10.52 1.74 -21.51
CA ALA A 491 -9.43 0.91 -22.04
C ALA A 491 -9.11 1.27 -23.49
N ASP A 492 -10.09 1.69 -24.26
CA ASP A 492 -9.91 2.12 -25.65
C ASP A 492 -9.35 3.56 -25.74
N GLU A 493 -9.74 4.47 -24.86
CA GLU A 493 -9.12 5.79 -24.72
C GLU A 493 -7.66 5.69 -24.24
N GLN A 494 -7.35 4.76 -23.35
CA GLN A 494 -6.00 4.52 -22.86
C GLN A 494 -5.10 3.87 -23.94
N LYS A 495 -5.66 2.99 -24.78
CA LYS A 495 -4.95 2.46 -25.97
C LYS A 495 -4.63 3.54 -27.00
N LEU A 496 -5.49 4.55 -27.15
CA LEU A 496 -5.27 5.72 -28.00
C LEU A 496 -4.17 6.63 -27.44
N ALA A 497 -4.08 6.78 -26.12
CA ALA A 497 -3.03 7.54 -25.45
C ALA A 497 -1.66 6.86 -25.48
N ASP A 498 -1.63 5.52 -25.43
CA ASP A 498 -0.39 4.73 -25.43
C ASP A 498 0.12 4.38 -26.85
N HIS A 499 -0.57 4.79 -27.90
CA HIS A 499 -0.14 4.48 -29.27
C HIS A 499 0.96 5.46 -29.71
N PRO A 500 2.19 4.97 -30.06
CA PRO A 500 3.31 5.85 -30.45
C PRO A 500 3.04 6.74 -31.68
N ALA A 501 1.96 6.48 -32.44
CA ALA A 501 1.52 7.28 -33.57
C ALA A 501 0.91 8.64 -33.18
N GLY A 502 0.28 8.76 -32.01
CA GLY A 502 -0.29 10.03 -31.54
C GLY A 502 0.78 11.08 -31.22
N LEU A 503 1.87 10.66 -30.60
CA LEU A 503 3.00 11.55 -30.26
C LEU A 503 3.80 12.05 -31.49
N LYS A 504 3.83 11.27 -32.59
CA LYS A 504 4.52 11.68 -33.82
C LYS A 504 3.72 12.70 -34.63
N SER A 505 2.39 12.67 -34.60
CA SER A 505 1.55 13.64 -35.31
C SER A 505 1.60 15.02 -34.66
N GLU A 506 1.54 15.13 -33.32
CA GLU A 506 1.64 16.40 -32.63
C GLU A 506 3.03 17.05 -32.74
N GLN A 507 4.11 16.26 -32.73
CA GLN A 507 5.46 16.78 -32.94
C GLN A 507 5.70 17.23 -34.40
N GLN A 508 5.04 16.61 -35.38
CA GLN A 508 5.10 17.07 -36.77
C GLN A 508 4.28 18.34 -37.01
N ASP A 509 3.14 18.49 -36.37
CA ASP A 509 2.32 19.71 -36.47
C ASP A 509 2.95 20.89 -35.71
N LEU A 510 3.63 20.65 -34.59
CA LEU A 510 4.42 21.67 -33.90
C LEU A 510 5.66 22.12 -34.70
N LYS A 511 6.30 21.20 -35.44
CA LYS A 511 7.41 21.53 -36.36
C LYS A 511 6.92 22.32 -37.59
N LYS A 512 5.78 21.98 -38.16
CA LYS A 512 5.17 22.73 -39.28
C LYS A 512 4.71 24.12 -38.85
N LYS A 513 4.18 24.32 -37.65
CA LYS A 513 3.82 25.63 -37.12
C LYS A 513 5.02 26.53 -36.79
N LYS A 514 6.18 25.95 -36.47
CA LYS A 514 7.42 26.74 -36.25
C LYS A 514 8.12 27.14 -37.55
N LEU A 515 8.00 26.36 -38.63
CA LEU A 515 8.57 26.66 -39.95
C LEU A 515 7.70 27.64 -40.78
N GLY A 516 6.43 27.83 -40.41
CA GLY A 516 5.52 28.76 -41.09
C GLY A 516 5.55 30.23 -40.58
N LYS A 517 6.39 30.52 -39.57
CA LYS A 517 6.53 31.88 -39.01
C LYS A 517 7.85 32.59 -39.35
N SER A 518 8.65 32.06 -40.29
CA SER A 518 9.84 32.71 -40.81
C SER A 518 9.78 32.78 -42.34
N ARG A 519 8.80 33.46 -42.83
CA ARG A 519 8.79 34.12 -44.16
C ARG A 519 7.95 35.37 -44.10
#